data_2ff365fbefea492f45ca0b7bcc7bf9c3
#
_entry.id   2ff365fbefea492f45ca0b7bcc7bf9c3
#
_cell.length_a   1.000
_cell.length_b   1.000
_cell.length_c   1.000
_cell.angle_alpha   90.00
_cell.angle_beta   90.00
_cell.angle_gamma   90.00
#
_symmetry.space_group_name_H-M   'P 1'
#
loop_
_entity.id
_entity.type
_entity.pdbx_description
1 polymer ?
#
loop_
_entity_poly.entity_id
_entity_poly.type
_entity_poly.pdbx_seq_one_letter_code
_entity_poly.pdbx_strand_id
1 'polypeptide(L)'
;LLRIYLSSPVWSLVNYSLRHSQLESVSSFIAYRQKQMHTLKEIIAKPRLTGREFHDVRKIISQQVSYYDTLRSLDPENKEALQISRFLAAINGLMGDKHDDMVADDMENRQSYDAPVALDSDIRQRLELLISRFPL
;
A
#
# COMPACT_ATOMS: atom_id res chain seq x y z
N LEU A 1 -8.18 35.88 9.38
CA LEU A 1 -7.64 37.24 9.24
C LEU A 1 -7.38 37.60 7.78
N LEU A 2 -6.84 36.70 6.96
CA LEU A 2 -6.71 36.92 5.52
C LEU A 2 -8.05 37.18 4.83
N ARG A 3 -9.15 36.59 5.34
CA ARG A 3 -10.50 36.83 4.80
C ARG A 3 -10.91 38.32 4.86
N ILE A 4 -10.43 39.05 5.85
CA ILE A 4 -10.80 40.47 6.05
C ILE A 4 -10.22 41.35 4.95
N TYR A 5 -9.06 40.97 4.42
CA TYR A 5 -8.31 41.76 3.44
C TYR A 5 -8.54 41.36 2.00
N LEU A 6 -9.20 40.22 1.75
CA LEU A 6 -9.47 39.73 0.41
C LEU A 6 -10.85 40.17 -0.06
N SER A 7 -10.94 40.73 -1.27
CA SER A 7 -12.21 40.97 -1.91
C SER A 7 -12.95 39.67 -2.22
N SER A 8 -14.28 39.72 -2.31
CA SER A 8 -15.08 38.53 -2.60
C SER A 8 -14.67 37.77 -3.88
N PRO A 9 -14.37 38.41 -5.02
CA PRO A 9 -13.89 37.74 -6.22
C PRO A 9 -12.51 37.09 -6.03
N VAL A 10 -11.60 37.75 -5.31
CA VAL A 10 -10.27 37.17 -5.01
C VAL A 10 -10.40 35.93 -4.13
N TRP A 11 -11.25 36.03 -3.11
CA TRP A 11 -11.51 34.89 -2.21
C TRP A 11 -12.08 33.68 -2.96
N SER A 12 -13.04 33.92 -3.86
CA SER A 12 -13.63 32.86 -4.68
C SER A 12 -12.59 32.18 -5.58
N LEU A 13 -11.67 32.95 -6.14
CA LEU A 13 -10.59 32.43 -6.98
C LEU A 13 -9.61 31.58 -6.18
N VAL A 14 -9.20 32.05 -5.00
CA VAL A 14 -8.32 31.29 -4.09
C VAL A 14 -8.99 29.99 -3.67
N ASN A 15 -10.25 30.03 -3.28
CA ASN A 15 -11.01 28.86 -2.86
C ASN A 15 -11.15 27.84 -4.01
N TYR A 16 -11.41 28.31 -5.23
CA TYR A 16 -11.45 27.44 -6.42
C TYR A 16 -10.09 26.77 -6.65
N SER A 17 -9.00 27.53 -6.61
CA SER A 17 -7.65 26.99 -6.79
C SER A 17 -7.30 25.94 -5.75
N LEU A 18 -7.64 26.15 -4.48
CA LEU A 18 -7.42 25.17 -3.40
C LEU A 18 -8.19 23.89 -3.64
N ARG A 19 -9.49 23.98 -4.01
CA ARG A 19 -10.31 22.80 -4.31
C ARG A 19 -9.78 22.05 -5.51
N HIS A 20 -9.37 22.72 -6.55
CA HIS A 20 -8.79 22.11 -7.75
C HIS A 20 -7.50 21.36 -7.42
N SER A 21 -6.61 21.96 -6.63
CA SER A 21 -5.38 21.35 -6.14
C SER A 21 -5.65 20.09 -5.32
N GLN A 22 -6.65 20.14 -4.44
CA GLN A 22 -7.04 18.97 -3.62
C GLN A 22 -7.56 17.83 -4.48
N LEU A 23 -8.37 18.11 -5.48
CA LEU A 23 -8.88 17.11 -6.42
C LEU A 23 -7.78 16.47 -7.24
N GLU A 24 -6.80 17.25 -7.69
CA GLU A 24 -5.63 16.73 -8.40
C GLU A 24 -4.79 15.82 -7.50
N SER A 25 -4.56 16.21 -6.24
CA SER A 25 -3.85 15.40 -5.26
C SER A 25 -4.55 14.07 -5.00
N VAL A 26 -5.87 14.06 -4.86
CA VAL A 26 -6.66 12.84 -4.68
C VAL A 26 -6.57 11.95 -5.91
N SER A 27 -6.71 12.52 -7.11
CA SER A 27 -6.60 11.76 -8.37
C SER A 27 -5.21 11.14 -8.52
N SER A 28 -4.15 11.87 -8.23
CA SER A 28 -2.77 11.39 -8.29
C SER A 28 -2.54 10.26 -7.28
N PHE A 29 -3.10 10.37 -6.09
CA PHE A 29 -3.00 9.36 -5.04
C PHE A 29 -3.73 8.07 -5.44
N ILE A 30 -4.94 8.17 -5.99
CA ILE A 30 -5.70 7.03 -6.48
C ILE A 30 -4.93 6.33 -7.60
N ALA A 31 -4.41 7.07 -8.57
CA ALA A 31 -3.62 6.53 -9.67
C ALA A 31 -2.37 5.80 -9.16
N TYR A 32 -1.70 6.36 -8.17
CA TYR A 32 -0.54 5.75 -7.54
C TYR A 32 -0.88 4.41 -6.87
N ARG A 33 -1.99 4.37 -6.12
CA ARG A 33 -2.45 3.12 -5.48
C ARG A 33 -2.84 2.06 -6.51
N GLN A 34 -3.52 2.45 -7.58
CA GLN A 34 -3.87 1.54 -8.68
C GLN A 34 -2.62 0.96 -9.32
N LYS A 35 -1.61 1.78 -9.54
CA LYS A 35 -0.32 1.34 -10.09
C LYS A 35 0.37 0.35 -9.14
N GLN A 36 0.35 0.61 -7.85
CA GLN A 36 0.90 -0.32 -6.85
C GLN A 36 0.20 -1.67 -6.86
N MET A 37 -1.13 -1.67 -6.93
CA MET A 37 -1.92 -2.91 -6.97
C MET A 37 -1.70 -3.67 -8.27
N HIS A 38 -1.53 -2.97 -9.38
CA HIS A 38 -1.16 -3.58 -10.65
C HIS A 38 0.22 -4.24 -10.60
N THR A 39 1.20 -3.55 -10.04
CA THR A 39 2.55 -4.09 -9.83
C THR A 39 2.51 -5.33 -8.92
N LEU A 40 1.76 -5.27 -7.84
CA LEU A 40 1.57 -6.41 -6.93
C LEU A 40 1.01 -7.62 -7.68
N LYS A 41 -0.02 -7.40 -8.48
CA LYS A 41 -0.65 -8.46 -9.28
C LYS A 41 0.34 -9.10 -10.25
N GLU A 42 1.17 -8.29 -10.90
CA GLU A 42 2.21 -8.78 -11.81
C GLU A 42 3.24 -9.64 -11.08
N ILE A 43 3.70 -9.20 -9.92
CA ILE A 43 4.72 -9.93 -9.15
C ILE A 43 4.16 -11.27 -8.68
N ILE A 44 2.98 -11.28 -8.06
CA ILE A 44 2.41 -12.53 -7.50
C ILE A 44 1.87 -13.49 -8.57
N ALA A 45 1.76 -13.06 -9.81
CA ALA A 45 1.48 -13.95 -10.93
C ALA A 45 2.60 -14.95 -11.17
N LYS A 46 3.81 -14.65 -10.72
CA LYS A 46 4.95 -15.56 -10.80
C LYS A 46 4.81 -16.67 -9.75
N PRO A 47 5.11 -17.94 -10.11
CA PRO A 47 5.03 -19.05 -9.13
C PRO A 47 6.12 -18.98 -8.06
N ARG A 48 7.24 -18.34 -8.37
CA ARG A 48 8.38 -18.17 -7.47
C ARG A 48 8.85 -16.73 -7.47
N LEU A 49 9.27 -16.25 -6.32
CA LEU A 49 9.75 -14.88 -6.13
C LEU A 49 11.19 -14.89 -5.61
N THR A 50 11.97 -13.94 -6.11
CA THR A 50 13.30 -13.63 -5.51
C THR A 50 13.10 -12.82 -4.23
N GLY A 51 14.13 -12.72 -3.41
CA GLY A 51 14.11 -11.89 -2.21
C GLY A 51 13.80 -10.43 -2.54
N ARG A 52 14.32 -9.92 -3.65
CA ARG A 52 14.04 -8.55 -4.10
C ARG A 52 12.55 -8.35 -4.45
N GLU A 53 11.97 -9.28 -5.19
CA GLU A 53 10.55 -9.24 -5.55
C GLU A 53 9.68 -9.34 -4.29
N PHE A 54 10.06 -10.18 -3.35
CA PHE A 54 9.39 -10.31 -2.06
C PHE A 54 9.46 -9.02 -1.26
N HIS A 55 10.62 -8.36 -1.25
CA HIS A 55 10.78 -7.04 -0.63
C HIS A 55 9.88 -5.99 -1.26
N ASP A 56 9.75 -5.98 -2.59
CA ASP A 56 8.89 -5.04 -3.31
C ASP A 56 7.42 -5.24 -2.93
N VAL A 57 6.96 -6.49 -2.84
CA VAL A 57 5.61 -6.82 -2.37
C VAL A 57 5.39 -6.30 -0.95
N ARG A 58 6.34 -6.57 -0.05
CA ARG A 58 6.27 -6.11 1.34
C ARG A 58 6.19 -4.58 1.42
N LYS A 59 6.96 -3.88 0.61
CA LYS A 59 6.94 -2.42 0.55
C LYS A 59 5.56 -1.90 0.14
N ILE A 60 4.93 -2.50 -0.86
CA ILE A 60 3.58 -2.14 -1.29
C ILE A 60 2.59 -2.36 -0.14
N ILE A 61 2.64 -3.50 0.52
CA ILE A 61 1.74 -3.82 1.64
C ILE A 61 1.95 -2.84 2.80
N SER A 62 3.19 -2.52 3.15
CA SER A 62 3.49 -1.53 4.20
C SER A 62 2.90 -0.16 3.90
N GLN A 63 2.92 0.27 2.66
CA GLN A 63 2.32 1.52 2.24
C GLN A 63 0.79 1.49 2.36
N GLN A 64 0.16 0.36 2.06
CA GLN A 64 -1.28 0.21 2.28
C GLN A 64 -1.64 0.22 3.77
N VAL A 65 -0.84 -0.40 4.63
CA VAL A 65 -1.01 -0.35 6.10
C VAL A 65 -1.00 1.11 6.56
N SER A 66 0.00 1.88 6.15
CA SER A 66 0.12 3.30 6.52
C SER A 66 -1.09 4.12 6.07
N TYR A 67 -1.58 3.87 4.87
CA TYR A 67 -2.78 4.55 4.36
C TYR A 67 -4.01 4.27 5.22
N TYR A 68 -4.28 3.00 5.52
CA TYR A 68 -5.47 2.64 6.31
C TYR A 68 -5.34 3.03 7.77
N ASP A 69 -4.14 3.07 8.33
CA ASP A 69 -3.90 3.59 9.68
C ASP A 69 -4.19 5.10 9.74
N THR A 70 -3.80 5.84 8.71
CA THR A 70 -4.13 7.27 8.61
C THR A 70 -5.63 7.47 8.47
N LEU A 71 -6.29 6.68 7.64
CA LEU A 71 -7.74 6.75 7.45
C LEU A 71 -8.49 6.47 8.77
N ARG A 72 -8.05 5.49 9.55
CA ARG A 72 -8.60 5.19 10.87
C ARG A 72 -8.41 6.33 11.85
N SER A 73 -7.29 7.01 11.78
CA SER A 73 -7.00 8.18 12.62
C SER A 73 -7.94 9.35 12.32
N LEU A 74 -8.29 9.51 11.03
CA LEU A 74 -9.19 10.57 10.57
C LEU A 74 -10.68 10.23 10.78
N ASP A 75 -11.01 8.96 10.71
CA ASP A 75 -12.38 8.46 10.86
C ASP A 75 -12.41 7.20 11.74
N PRO A 76 -12.35 7.36 13.09
CA PRO A 76 -12.29 6.23 14.01
C PRO A 76 -13.53 5.33 13.99
N GLU A 77 -14.66 5.83 13.50
CA GLU A 77 -15.92 5.07 13.40
C GLU A 77 -15.96 4.16 12.16
N ASN A 78 -14.97 4.25 11.28
CA ASN A 78 -14.91 3.45 10.06
C ASN A 78 -14.44 2.02 10.36
N LYS A 79 -15.42 1.13 10.58
CA LYS A 79 -15.14 -0.28 10.91
C LYS A 79 -14.51 -1.04 9.76
N GLU A 80 -14.85 -0.70 8.52
CA GLU A 80 -14.26 -1.31 7.34
C GLU A 80 -12.76 -1.00 7.24
N ALA A 81 -12.37 0.25 7.45
CA ALA A 81 -10.96 0.64 7.47
C ALA A 81 -10.18 -0.10 8.56
N LEU A 82 -10.79 -0.31 9.74
CA LEU A 82 -10.18 -1.09 10.81
C LEU A 82 -9.94 -2.55 10.40
N GLN A 83 -10.92 -3.18 9.77
CA GLN A 83 -10.81 -4.56 9.32
C GLN A 83 -9.73 -4.72 8.24
N ILE A 84 -9.70 -3.81 7.27
CA ILE A 84 -8.69 -3.81 6.21
C ILE A 84 -7.30 -3.57 6.79
N SER A 85 -7.16 -2.62 7.70
CA SER A 85 -5.89 -2.34 8.38
C SER A 85 -5.36 -3.58 9.11
N ARG A 86 -6.20 -4.28 9.84
CA ARG A 86 -5.83 -5.53 10.54
C ARG A 86 -5.42 -6.64 9.57
N PHE A 87 -6.15 -6.79 8.48
CA PHE A 87 -5.86 -7.77 7.44
C PHE A 87 -4.48 -7.50 6.81
N LEU A 88 -4.23 -6.25 6.44
CA LEU A 88 -2.95 -5.83 5.86
C LEU A 88 -1.79 -5.98 6.85
N ALA A 89 -2.00 -5.64 8.11
CA ALA A 89 -0.99 -5.80 9.15
C ALA A 89 -0.61 -7.27 9.36
N ALA A 90 -1.59 -8.18 9.30
CA ALA A 90 -1.33 -9.61 9.37
C ALA A 90 -0.48 -10.10 8.20
N ILE A 91 -0.80 -9.68 6.98
CA ILE A 91 0.00 -9.99 5.79
C ILE A 91 1.42 -9.46 5.95
N ASN A 92 1.54 -8.20 6.37
CA ASN A 92 2.84 -7.55 6.53
C ASN A 92 3.72 -8.26 7.55
N GLY A 93 3.13 -8.74 8.65
CA GLY A 93 3.84 -9.54 9.66
C GLY A 93 4.34 -10.86 9.11
N LEU A 94 3.48 -11.60 8.41
CA LEU A 94 3.86 -12.88 7.79
C LEU A 94 4.98 -12.69 6.76
N MET A 95 4.89 -11.64 5.96
CA MET A 95 5.90 -11.34 4.96
C MET A 95 7.21 -10.88 5.60
N GLY A 96 7.15 -10.15 6.70
CA GLY A 96 8.33 -9.75 7.45
C GLY A 96 9.10 -10.95 7.96
N ASP A 97 8.42 -11.90 8.58
CA ASP A 97 9.02 -13.13 9.09
C ASP A 97 9.67 -13.96 7.96
N LYS A 98 8.96 -14.09 6.85
CA LYS A 98 9.50 -14.81 5.68
C LYS A 98 10.72 -14.11 5.08
N HIS A 99 10.70 -12.79 4.98
CA HIS A 99 11.82 -12.00 4.48
C HIS A 99 13.05 -12.16 5.38
N ASP A 100 12.86 -12.13 6.69
CA ASP A 100 13.94 -12.32 7.65
C ASP A 100 14.57 -13.72 7.52
N ASP A 101 13.76 -14.75 7.29
CA ASP A 101 14.24 -16.10 7.02
C ASP A 101 15.07 -16.15 5.72
N MET A 102 14.64 -15.46 4.67
CA MET A 102 15.37 -15.39 3.41
C MET A 102 16.74 -14.70 3.57
N VAL A 103 16.80 -13.64 4.35
CA VAL A 103 18.05 -12.93 4.65
C VAL A 103 18.97 -13.83 5.49
N ALA A 104 18.45 -14.52 6.49
CA ALA A 104 19.22 -15.45 7.31
C ALA A 104 19.79 -16.61 6.46
N ASP A 105 18.99 -17.16 5.56
CA ASP A 105 19.42 -18.22 4.66
C ASP A 105 20.58 -17.77 3.73
N ASP A 106 20.52 -16.56 3.23
CA ASP A 106 21.58 -15.98 2.41
C ASP A 106 22.87 -15.77 3.22
N MET A 107 22.76 -15.22 4.43
CA MET A 107 23.89 -14.98 5.33
C MET A 107 24.60 -16.28 5.75
N GLU A 108 23.83 -17.36 5.89
CA GLU A 108 24.35 -18.68 6.26
C GLU A 108 24.68 -19.55 5.04
N ASN A 109 24.63 -18.99 3.85
CA ASN A 109 24.90 -19.68 2.57
C ASN A 109 24.04 -20.92 2.32
N ARG A 110 22.85 -20.98 2.93
CA ARG A 110 21.89 -22.07 2.68
C ARG A 110 21.14 -21.87 1.38
N GLN A 111 20.78 -20.61 1.09
CA GLN A 111 20.11 -20.25 -0.15
C GLN A 111 20.37 -18.77 -0.47
N SER A 112 20.66 -18.47 -1.74
CA SER A 112 20.88 -17.09 -2.18
C SER A 112 19.57 -16.28 -2.07
N TYR A 113 19.71 -15.04 -1.63
CA TYR A 113 18.59 -14.07 -1.59
C TYR A 113 17.97 -13.85 -2.98
N ASP A 114 18.78 -13.93 -4.03
CA ASP A 114 18.32 -13.76 -5.41
C ASP A 114 17.73 -15.05 -6.03
N ALA A 115 17.82 -16.18 -5.34
CA ALA A 115 17.22 -17.43 -5.83
C ALA A 115 15.70 -17.38 -5.70
N PRO A 116 14.96 -17.72 -6.78
CA PRO A 116 13.49 -17.75 -6.71
C PRO A 116 13.00 -18.84 -5.76
N VAL A 117 12.08 -18.48 -4.87
CA VAL A 117 11.42 -19.41 -3.95
C VAL A 117 9.92 -19.36 -4.11
N ALA A 118 9.25 -20.47 -3.86
CA ALA A 118 7.80 -20.52 -3.89
C ALA A 118 7.22 -19.63 -2.79
N LEU A 119 6.21 -18.84 -3.15
CA LEU A 119 5.46 -18.06 -2.18
C LEU A 119 4.58 -18.98 -1.36
N ASP A 120 4.60 -18.84 -0.02
CA ASP A 120 3.75 -19.63 0.86
C ASP A 120 2.28 -19.48 0.45
N SER A 121 1.56 -20.60 0.42
CA SER A 121 0.18 -20.60 -0.06
C SER A 121 -0.75 -19.69 0.75
N ASP A 122 -0.53 -19.60 2.06
CA ASP A 122 -1.28 -18.70 2.94
C ASP A 122 -1.06 -17.23 2.56
N ILE A 123 0.18 -16.84 2.36
CA ILE A 123 0.51 -15.47 1.93
C ILE A 123 -0.09 -15.19 0.55
N ARG A 124 0.07 -16.12 -0.38
CA ARG A 124 -0.46 -15.98 -1.75
C ARG A 124 -1.97 -15.78 -1.75
N GLN A 125 -2.69 -16.60 -1.01
CA GLN A 125 -4.16 -16.51 -0.91
C GLN A 125 -4.61 -15.17 -0.35
N ARG A 126 -3.92 -14.67 0.67
CA ARG A 126 -4.23 -13.36 1.26
C ARG A 126 -3.96 -12.21 0.29
N LEU A 127 -2.87 -12.26 -0.46
CA LEU A 127 -2.55 -11.25 -1.47
C LEU A 127 -3.55 -11.28 -2.63
N GLU A 128 -3.93 -12.45 -3.10
CA GLU A 128 -4.95 -12.62 -4.14
C GLU A 128 -6.30 -12.08 -3.68
N LEU A 129 -6.68 -12.34 -2.43
CA LEU A 129 -7.90 -11.81 -1.84
C LEU A 129 -7.87 -10.28 -1.78
N LEU A 130 -6.75 -9.70 -1.38
CA LEU A 130 -6.56 -8.25 -1.36
C LEU A 130 -6.77 -7.65 -2.75
N ILE A 131 -6.14 -8.21 -3.77
CA ILE A 131 -6.24 -7.73 -5.15
C ILE A 131 -7.68 -7.84 -5.66
N SER A 132 -8.35 -8.94 -5.38
CA SER A 132 -9.72 -9.18 -5.86
C SER A 132 -10.73 -8.21 -5.27
N ARG A 133 -10.47 -7.68 -4.08
CA ARG A 133 -11.35 -6.74 -3.37
C ARG A 133 -10.96 -5.29 -3.55
N PHE A 134 -9.80 -5.02 -4.12
CA PHE A 134 -9.36 -3.65 -4.34
C PHE A 134 -10.09 -3.07 -5.56
N PRO A 135 -10.80 -1.94 -5.41
CA PRO A 135 -11.47 -1.31 -6.55
C PRO A 135 -10.43 -0.69 -7.49
N LEU A 136 -10.33 -1.22 -8.68
CA LEU A 136 -9.46 -0.70 -9.73
C LEU A 136 -10.23 0.25 -10.65
#